data_0bad17bbbee337a75db44200621cec19
#
_entry.id   0bad17bbbee337a75db44200621cec19
#
_cell.length_a   1.000
_cell.length_b   1.000
_cell.length_c   1.000
_cell.angle_alpha   90.00
_cell.angle_beta   90.00
_cell.angle_gamma   90.00
#
_symmetry.space_group_name_H-M   'P 1'
#
loop_
_entity.id
_entity.type
_entity.pdbx_description
1 polymer ?
#
loop_
_entity_poly.entity_id
_entity_poly.type
_entity_poly.pdbx_seq_one_letter_code
_entity_poly.pdbx_strand_id
1 'polypeptide(L)'
;MTAKRYLFFTWVLMTACVAGCETIQESLNLRKPTARLTGLKIEDVKLDSATLLFDVEIDNHYPVALPLSNFDYSLSSGAEQFLSGSAKSQGAVPAKSSTTVSLPATINYIEMLKALKGVRPGSKIPYGAELGLSVDTPALGVIRLPLRKEGELVLPSISGADISDIWNIIKPK
;
A
#
# COMPACT_ATOMS: atom_id res chain seq x y z
N MET A 1 -1.69 -56.39 36.42
CA MET A 1 -0.80 -56.03 35.28
C MET A 1 -1.51 -55.31 34.14
N THR A 2 -2.82 -55.14 34.15
CA THR A 2 -3.65 -54.55 33.07
C THR A 2 -3.75 -53.02 33.14
N ALA A 3 -3.79 -52.42 34.32
CA ALA A 3 -3.99 -50.98 34.47
C ALA A 3 -2.81 -50.09 33.89
N LYS A 4 -1.57 -50.56 33.92
CA LYS A 4 -0.39 -49.85 33.40
C LYS A 4 -0.39 -49.79 31.86
N ARG A 5 -1.02 -50.75 31.18
CA ARG A 5 -1.09 -50.77 29.70
C ARG A 5 -2.11 -49.73 29.15
N TYR A 6 -3.18 -49.49 29.88
CA TYR A 6 -4.17 -48.46 29.44
C TYR A 6 -3.68 -47.04 29.65
N LEU A 7 -2.86 -46.80 30.69
CA LEU A 7 -2.27 -45.48 30.93
C LEU A 7 -1.26 -45.10 29.84
N PHE A 8 -0.53 -46.07 29.30
CA PHE A 8 0.41 -45.85 28.19
C PHE A 8 -0.31 -45.59 26.87
N PHE A 9 -1.42 -46.25 26.61
CA PHE A 9 -2.22 -46.07 25.40
C PHE A 9 -2.95 -44.71 25.38
N THR A 10 -3.45 -44.23 26.51
CA THR A 10 -4.04 -42.89 26.61
C THR A 10 -3.03 -41.77 26.48
N TRP A 11 -1.80 -41.95 26.94
CA TRP A 11 -0.75 -40.96 26.82
C TRP A 11 -0.21 -40.85 25.38
N VAL A 12 -0.11 -41.94 24.65
CA VAL A 12 0.29 -41.95 23.22
C VAL A 12 -0.81 -41.35 22.33
N LEU A 13 -2.10 -41.54 22.69
CA LEU A 13 -3.20 -40.96 21.92
C LEU A 13 -3.30 -39.43 22.10
N MET A 14 -2.89 -38.89 23.26
CA MET A 14 -2.95 -37.46 23.58
C MET A 14 -1.81 -36.67 22.96
N THR A 15 -0.67 -37.30 22.70
CA THR A 15 0.48 -36.66 22.02
C THR A 15 0.31 -36.59 20.50
N ALA A 16 -0.54 -37.36 19.88
CA ALA A 16 -0.79 -37.35 18.43
C ALA A 16 -1.65 -36.16 17.95
N CYS A 17 -2.42 -35.52 18.85
CA CYS A 17 -3.29 -34.39 18.47
C CYS A 17 -2.58 -33.04 18.35
N VAL A 18 -1.34 -32.89 18.83
CA VAL A 18 -0.66 -31.58 18.84
C VAL A 18 0.15 -31.34 17.55
N ALA A 19 0.48 -32.39 16.79
CA ALA A 19 1.27 -32.29 15.56
C ALA A 19 0.46 -31.97 14.29
N GLY A 20 -0.88 -31.89 14.40
CA GLY A 20 -1.77 -31.82 13.24
C GLY A 20 -2.04 -30.42 12.66
N CYS A 21 -1.77 -29.35 13.40
CA CYS A 21 -2.19 -28.01 12.97
C CYS A 21 -1.20 -27.28 12.04
N GLU A 22 0.07 -27.60 12.06
CA GLU A 22 1.04 -26.93 11.18
C GLU A 22 1.07 -27.51 9.75
N THR A 23 0.75 -28.78 9.59
CA THR A 23 0.81 -29.49 8.29
C THR A 23 -0.33 -29.15 7.34
N ILE A 24 -1.47 -28.64 7.85
CA ILE A 24 -2.63 -28.30 7.00
C ILE A 24 -2.41 -26.99 6.26
N GLN A 25 -1.68 -26.07 6.86
CA GLN A 25 -1.41 -24.77 6.25
C GLN A 25 -0.38 -24.87 5.09
N GLU A 26 0.55 -25.80 5.16
CA GLU A 26 1.51 -26.10 4.09
C GLU A 26 0.88 -26.87 2.92
N SER A 27 -0.02 -27.82 3.21
CA SER A 27 -0.65 -28.64 2.16
C SER A 27 -1.69 -27.90 1.32
N LEU A 28 -2.26 -26.79 1.80
CA LEU A 28 -3.17 -25.94 1.01
C LEU A 28 -2.44 -24.94 0.13
N ASN A 29 -1.11 -24.85 0.20
CA ASN A 29 -0.29 -23.93 -0.59
C ASN A 29 -0.82 -22.47 -0.56
N LEU A 30 -1.34 -22.06 0.62
CA LEU A 30 -1.94 -20.74 0.87
C LEU A 30 -0.83 -19.70 1.03
N ARG A 31 -0.08 -19.45 -0.04
CA ARG A 31 0.87 -18.36 -0.06
C ARG A 31 0.09 -17.05 -0.01
N LYS A 32 0.42 -16.20 0.96
CA LYS A 32 -0.12 -14.84 1.01
C LYS A 32 0.17 -14.14 -0.32
N PRO A 33 -0.77 -13.33 -0.84
CA PRO A 33 -0.47 -12.50 -1.98
C PRO A 33 0.71 -11.60 -1.63
N THR A 34 1.54 -11.32 -2.60
CA THR A 34 2.66 -10.38 -2.45
C THR A 34 2.39 -9.14 -3.27
N ALA A 35 2.89 -8.00 -2.80
CA ALA A 35 2.76 -6.76 -3.52
C ALA A 35 4.03 -5.93 -3.39
N ARG A 36 4.30 -5.09 -4.40
CA ARG A 36 5.43 -4.16 -4.40
C ARG A 36 5.05 -2.86 -5.08
N LEU A 37 5.50 -1.75 -4.53
CA LEU A 37 5.37 -0.44 -5.14
C LEU A 37 6.44 -0.27 -6.21
N THR A 38 6.03 -0.28 -7.48
CA THR A 38 6.92 -0.22 -8.63
C THR A 38 7.17 1.20 -9.12
N GLY A 39 6.17 2.08 -9.01
CA GLY A 39 6.25 3.45 -9.50
C GLY A 39 5.47 4.46 -8.67
N LEU A 40 5.86 5.72 -8.81
CA LEU A 40 5.12 6.89 -8.38
C LEU A 40 5.21 7.93 -9.50
N LYS A 41 4.05 8.38 -9.99
CA LYS A 41 3.94 9.36 -11.07
C LYS A 41 3.01 10.49 -10.66
N ILE A 42 3.22 11.67 -11.25
CA ILE A 42 2.30 12.80 -11.13
C ILE A 42 1.48 12.86 -12.41
N GLU A 43 0.17 12.91 -12.25
CA GLU A 43 -0.80 13.10 -13.33
C GLU A 43 -1.82 14.18 -12.94
N ASP A 44 -2.67 14.59 -13.88
CA ASP A 44 -3.74 15.56 -13.67
C ASP A 44 -3.29 16.80 -12.90
N VAL A 45 -2.23 17.44 -13.39
CA VAL A 45 -1.68 18.65 -12.79
C VAL A 45 -2.65 19.82 -12.99
N LYS A 46 -3.18 20.36 -11.87
CA LYS A 46 -4.06 21.53 -11.81
C LYS A 46 -3.32 22.70 -11.16
N LEU A 47 -3.97 23.83 -11.02
CA LEU A 47 -3.37 25.03 -10.41
C LEU A 47 -3.07 24.85 -8.91
N ASP A 48 -3.88 24.10 -8.20
CA ASP A 48 -3.85 23.93 -6.74
C ASP A 48 -3.48 22.52 -6.29
N SER A 49 -3.58 21.55 -7.19
CA SER A 49 -3.47 20.13 -6.87
C SER A 49 -2.91 19.31 -8.02
N ALA A 50 -2.48 18.09 -7.72
CA ALA A 50 -2.18 17.07 -8.71
C ALA A 50 -2.64 15.70 -8.20
N THR A 51 -2.75 14.75 -9.11
CA THR A 51 -2.97 13.34 -8.78
C THR A 51 -1.64 12.61 -8.81
N LEU A 52 -1.29 11.96 -7.71
CA LEU A 52 -0.21 11.00 -7.64
C LEU A 52 -0.76 9.62 -7.94
N LEU A 53 -0.13 8.89 -8.84
CA LEU A 53 -0.43 7.49 -9.11
C LEU A 53 0.65 6.60 -8.50
N PHE A 54 0.24 5.72 -7.60
CA PHE A 54 1.08 4.66 -7.05
C PHE A 54 0.89 3.41 -7.90
N ASP A 55 1.90 3.03 -8.68
CA ASP A 55 1.87 1.79 -9.44
C ASP A 55 2.29 0.62 -8.54
N VAL A 56 1.35 -0.24 -8.21
CA VAL A 56 1.54 -1.40 -7.34
C VAL A 56 1.38 -2.68 -8.15
N GLU A 57 2.42 -3.48 -8.20
CA GLU A 57 2.36 -4.83 -8.77
C GLU A 57 1.96 -5.81 -7.67
N ILE A 58 0.93 -6.62 -7.93
CA ILE A 58 0.34 -7.57 -6.99
C ILE A 58 0.35 -8.95 -7.60
N ASP A 59 0.96 -9.92 -6.90
CA ASP A 59 0.97 -11.32 -7.29
C ASP A 59 -0.11 -12.09 -6.52
N ASN A 60 -1.11 -12.57 -7.25
CA ASN A 60 -2.18 -13.38 -6.71
C ASN A 60 -1.90 -14.87 -6.94
N HIS A 61 -1.54 -15.58 -5.89
CA HIS A 61 -1.30 -17.02 -5.92
C HIS A 61 -2.58 -17.87 -5.74
N TYR A 62 -3.72 -17.24 -5.43
CA TYR A 62 -4.98 -17.95 -5.22
C TYR A 62 -5.65 -18.34 -6.55
N PRO A 63 -6.46 -19.42 -6.55
CA PRO A 63 -7.21 -19.85 -7.73
C PRO A 63 -8.46 -19.00 -7.99
N VAL A 64 -8.66 -17.93 -7.24
CA VAL A 64 -9.77 -16.97 -7.36
C VAL A 64 -9.25 -15.55 -7.44
N ALA A 65 -10.04 -14.65 -8.01
CA ALA A 65 -9.71 -13.24 -8.01
C ALA A 65 -9.75 -12.66 -6.59
N LEU A 66 -8.83 -11.73 -6.29
CA LEU A 66 -8.73 -11.04 -5.01
C LEU A 66 -9.24 -9.61 -5.14
N PRO A 67 -10.39 -9.28 -4.55
CA PRO A 67 -10.88 -7.91 -4.51
C PRO A 67 -9.94 -7.00 -3.72
N LEU A 68 -9.73 -5.79 -4.25
CA LEU A 68 -9.05 -4.71 -3.54
C LEU A 68 -10.11 -3.87 -2.82
N SER A 69 -9.91 -3.57 -1.55
CA SER A 69 -10.91 -2.84 -0.77
C SER A 69 -10.53 -1.38 -0.54
N ASN A 70 -9.41 -1.11 0.08
CA ASN A 70 -8.93 0.24 0.33
C ASN A 70 -7.40 0.27 0.41
N PHE A 71 -6.85 1.46 0.28
CA PHE A 71 -5.43 1.70 0.57
C PHE A 71 -5.26 2.98 1.39
N ASP A 72 -4.30 2.95 2.26
CA ASP A 72 -3.80 4.12 2.97
C ASP A 72 -2.40 4.44 2.47
N TYR A 73 -2.08 5.70 2.47
CA TYR A 73 -0.81 6.18 1.95
C TYR A 73 -0.25 7.32 2.78
N SER A 74 1.06 7.39 2.85
CA SER A 74 1.79 8.55 3.35
C SER A 74 3.05 8.79 2.53
N LEU A 75 3.36 10.08 2.33
CA LEU A 75 4.62 10.51 1.73
C LEU A 75 5.32 11.48 2.66
N SER A 76 6.62 11.26 2.82
CA SER A 76 7.49 12.12 3.61
C SER A 76 8.75 12.50 2.82
N SER A 77 9.35 13.63 3.17
CA SER A 77 10.68 14.03 2.72
C SER A 77 11.55 14.26 3.94
N GLY A 78 12.51 13.38 4.17
CA GLY A 78 13.21 13.33 5.44
C GLY A 78 12.24 13.04 6.59
N ALA A 79 12.19 13.91 7.60
CA ALA A 79 11.30 13.80 8.76
C ALA A 79 9.91 14.44 8.53
N GLU A 80 9.72 15.18 7.45
CA GLU A 80 8.48 15.95 7.20
C GLU A 80 7.52 15.17 6.33
N GLN A 81 6.37 14.80 6.89
CA GLN A 81 5.26 14.20 6.14
C GLN A 81 4.48 15.31 5.43
N PHE A 82 4.34 15.20 4.12
CA PHE A 82 3.66 16.20 3.29
C PHE A 82 2.37 15.70 2.63
N LEU A 83 2.10 14.41 2.69
CA LEU A 83 0.86 13.83 2.21
C LEU A 83 0.51 12.60 3.03
N SER A 84 -0.76 12.45 3.40
CA SER A 84 -1.31 11.20 3.91
C SER A 84 -2.81 11.14 3.67
N GLY A 85 -3.33 9.93 3.58
CA GLY A 85 -4.75 9.72 3.38
C GLY A 85 -5.10 8.26 3.20
N SER A 86 -6.38 8.05 2.94
CA SER A 86 -6.90 6.74 2.55
C SER A 86 -7.91 6.90 1.42
N ALA A 87 -7.96 5.92 0.54
CA ALA A 87 -8.92 5.88 -0.55
C ALA A 87 -9.42 4.45 -0.77
N LYS A 88 -10.63 4.35 -1.32
CA LYS A 88 -11.17 3.06 -1.76
C LYS A 88 -10.46 2.64 -3.04
N SER A 89 -9.96 1.43 -3.08
CA SER A 89 -9.51 0.81 -4.31
C SER A 89 -10.69 0.12 -5.00
N GLN A 90 -10.72 0.21 -6.32
CA GLN A 90 -11.70 -0.51 -7.14
C GLN A 90 -10.97 -1.54 -7.99
N GLY A 91 -11.60 -2.70 -8.14
CA GLY A 91 -11.06 -3.77 -8.97
C GLY A 91 -10.65 -5.01 -8.18
N ALA A 92 -10.10 -5.96 -8.89
CA ALA A 92 -9.62 -7.21 -8.33
C ALA A 92 -8.38 -7.70 -9.11
N VAL A 93 -7.50 -8.39 -8.42
CA VAL A 93 -6.36 -9.07 -9.05
C VAL A 93 -6.85 -10.44 -9.53
N PRO A 94 -6.76 -10.76 -10.84
CA PRO A 94 -7.23 -12.03 -11.38
C PRO A 94 -6.54 -13.23 -10.71
N ALA A 95 -7.19 -14.38 -10.78
CA ALA A 95 -6.68 -15.63 -10.22
C ALA A 95 -5.33 -16.02 -10.87
N LYS A 96 -4.39 -16.50 -10.06
CA LYS A 96 -3.09 -17.03 -10.53
C LYS A 96 -2.33 -16.07 -11.46
N SER A 97 -2.42 -14.76 -11.20
CA SER A 97 -1.80 -13.75 -12.05
C SER A 97 -1.06 -12.68 -11.25
N SER A 98 -0.13 -12.02 -11.94
CA SER A 98 0.47 -10.76 -11.51
C SER A 98 -0.16 -9.61 -12.28
N THR A 99 -0.55 -8.56 -11.59
CA THR A 99 -1.22 -7.40 -12.20
C THR A 99 -0.72 -6.12 -11.56
N THR A 100 -0.45 -5.10 -12.37
CA THR A 100 -0.16 -3.75 -11.88
C THR A 100 -1.45 -2.96 -11.77
N VAL A 101 -1.68 -2.39 -10.60
CA VAL A 101 -2.82 -1.50 -10.30
C VAL A 101 -2.28 -0.11 -9.98
N SER A 102 -2.85 0.92 -10.62
CA SER A 102 -2.51 2.31 -10.32
C SER A 102 -3.52 2.87 -9.31
N LEU A 103 -3.01 3.31 -8.17
CA LEU A 103 -3.80 3.81 -7.04
C LEU A 103 -3.68 5.34 -6.97
N PRO A 104 -4.77 6.10 -7.23
CA PRO A 104 -4.71 7.56 -7.26
C PRO A 104 -4.80 8.17 -5.85
N ALA A 105 -3.98 9.18 -5.59
CA ALA A 105 -4.04 10.03 -4.41
C ALA A 105 -3.91 11.50 -4.82
N THR A 106 -4.77 12.36 -4.28
CA THR A 106 -4.71 13.80 -4.58
C THR A 106 -3.74 14.49 -3.62
N ILE A 107 -2.82 15.28 -4.17
CA ILE A 107 -1.92 16.17 -3.41
C ILE A 107 -2.34 17.62 -3.62
N ASN A 108 -2.42 18.38 -2.52
CA ASN A 108 -2.62 19.83 -2.56
C ASN A 108 -1.27 20.53 -2.43
N TYR A 109 -0.95 21.43 -3.37
CA TYR A 109 0.35 22.10 -3.38
C TYR A 109 0.56 23.00 -2.18
N ILE A 110 -0.48 23.68 -1.68
CA ILE A 110 -0.38 24.58 -0.55
C ILE A 110 -0.01 23.80 0.72
N GLU A 111 -0.65 22.66 0.93
CA GLU A 111 -0.35 21.79 2.08
C GLU A 111 1.07 21.20 1.97
N MET A 112 1.44 20.75 0.80
CA MET A 112 2.78 20.25 0.53
C MET A 112 3.86 21.33 0.77
N LEU A 113 3.67 22.56 0.26
CA LEU A 113 4.62 23.65 0.43
C LEU A 113 4.71 24.13 1.87
N LYS A 114 3.62 24.05 2.66
CA LYS A 114 3.65 24.33 4.10
C LYS A 114 4.47 23.30 4.86
N ALA A 115 4.37 22.04 4.49
CA ALA A 115 5.13 20.96 5.11
C ALA A 115 6.59 20.99 4.70
N LEU A 116 6.87 21.23 3.43
CA LEU A 116 8.22 21.23 2.84
C LEU A 116 8.79 22.64 2.69
N LYS A 117 9.38 23.17 3.74
CA LYS A 117 9.96 24.51 3.76
C LYS A 117 11.07 24.66 2.68
N GLY A 118 10.97 25.69 1.85
CA GLY A 118 12.00 26.04 0.86
C GLY A 118 11.96 25.27 -0.46
N VAL A 119 10.97 24.42 -0.66
CA VAL A 119 10.74 23.73 -1.94
C VAL A 119 10.12 24.70 -2.95
N ARG A 120 10.58 24.62 -4.21
CA ARG A 120 10.12 25.48 -5.32
C ARG A 120 9.52 24.62 -6.44
N PRO A 121 8.61 25.18 -7.25
CA PRO A 121 8.17 24.53 -8.49
C PRO A 121 9.39 24.12 -9.34
N GLY A 122 9.33 22.93 -9.94
CA GLY A 122 10.44 22.35 -10.71
C GLY A 122 11.56 21.71 -9.88
N SER A 123 11.52 21.80 -8.54
CA SER A 123 12.49 21.13 -7.66
C SER A 123 12.33 19.63 -7.68
N LYS A 124 13.43 18.92 -7.47
CA LYS A 124 13.44 17.51 -7.12
C LYS A 124 13.37 17.36 -5.62
N ILE A 125 12.45 16.55 -5.16
CA ILE A 125 12.22 16.26 -3.73
C ILE A 125 12.50 14.80 -3.49
N PRO A 126 13.43 14.43 -2.61
CA PRO A 126 13.55 13.06 -2.16
C PRO A 126 12.27 12.68 -1.39
N TYR A 127 11.70 11.53 -1.65
CA TYR A 127 10.51 11.05 -0.95
C TYR A 127 10.67 9.64 -0.41
N GLY A 128 10.04 9.39 0.72
CA GLY A 128 9.69 8.07 1.21
C GLY A 128 8.18 7.89 1.11
N ALA A 129 7.74 6.87 0.40
CA ALA A 129 6.33 6.49 0.29
C ALA A 129 6.07 5.22 1.10
N GLU A 130 5.02 5.25 1.91
CA GLU A 130 4.49 4.09 2.61
C GLU A 130 3.03 3.90 2.21
N LEU A 131 2.68 2.69 1.81
CA LEU A 131 1.31 2.30 1.50
C LEU A 131 0.90 1.08 2.32
N GLY A 132 -0.38 1.02 2.70
CA GLY A 132 -1.05 -0.16 3.21
C GLY A 132 -2.18 -0.55 2.28
N LEU A 133 -2.01 -1.59 1.47
CA LEU A 133 -3.04 -2.07 0.56
C LEU A 133 -3.83 -3.19 1.22
N SER A 134 -5.15 -3.03 1.31
CA SER A 134 -6.06 -4.04 1.86
C SER A 134 -6.63 -4.90 0.73
N VAL A 135 -6.43 -6.21 0.88
CA VAL A 135 -6.85 -7.23 -0.09
C VAL A 135 -7.74 -8.24 0.62
N ASP A 136 -8.89 -8.54 0.03
CA ASP A 136 -9.80 -9.56 0.57
C ASP A 136 -9.40 -10.95 0.06
N THR A 137 -9.11 -11.85 0.99
CA THR A 137 -8.65 -13.21 0.67
C THR A 137 -9.65 -14.26 1.18
N PRO A 138 -9.89 -15.32 0.42
CA PRO A 138 -10.88 -16.33 0.78
C PRO A 138 -10.59 -17.08 2.09
N ALA A 139 -9.31 -17.23 2.42
CA ALA A 139 -8.90 -18.05 3.55
C ALA A 139 -8.51 -17.24 4.79
N LEU A 140 -8.00 -16.00 4.60
CA LEU A 140 -7.46 -15.19 5.68
C LEU A 140 -8.30 -13.92 5.93
N GLY A 141 -9.40 -13.72 5.18
CA GLY A 141 -10.18 -12.49 5.20
C GLY A 141 -9.40 -11.30 4.64
N VAL A 142 -9.70 -10.11 5.12
CA VAL A 142 -8.99 -8.88 4.68
C VAL A 142 -7.60 -8.86 5.30
N ILE A 143 -6.59 -8.87 4.46
CA ILE A 143 -5.18 -8.71 4.85
C ILE A 143 -4.65 -7.37 4.37
N ARG A 144 -3.76 -6.77 5.14
CA ARG A 144 -3.05 -5.54 4.78
C ARG A 144 -1.63 -5.85 4.34
N LEU A 145 -1.28 -5.39 3.13
CA LEU A 145 0.04 -5.53 2.54
C LEU A 145 0.79 -4.20 2.71
N PRO A 146 1.82 -4.14 3.57
CA PRO A 146 2.63 -2.94 3.72
C PRO A 146 3.63 -2.84 2.56
N LEU A 147 3.68 -1.65 1.92
CA LEU A 147 4.55 -1.35 0.80
C LEU A 147 5.38 -0.11 1.12
N ARG A 148 6.63 -0.09 0.69
CA ARG A 148 7.53 1.04 0.85
C ARG A 148 8.32 1.29 -0.43
N LYS A 149 8.56 2.56 -0.73
CA LYS A 149 9.43 2.98 -1.84
C LYS A 149 10.05 4.32 -1.52
N GLU A 150 11.32 4.45 -1.84
CA GLU A 150 12.02 5.70 -1.82
C GLU A 150 12.38 6.13 -3.25
N GLY A 151 12.50 7.42 -3.47
CA GLY A 151 12.85 7.97 -4.78
C GLY A 151 12.91 9.49 -4.78
N GLU A 152 12.92 10.06 -5.97
CA GLU A 152 12.85 11.50 -6.21
C GLU A 152 11.55 11.82 -6.95
N LEU A 153 10.84 12.82 -6.46
CA LEU A 153 9.66 13.40 -7.10
C LEU A 153 10.04 14.73 -7.72
N VAL A 154 9.79 14.89 -9.02
CA VAL A 154 9.99 16.16 -9.71
C VAL A 154 8.69 16.93 -9.65
N LEU A 155 8.68 18.08 -8.98
CA LEU A 155 7.51 18.94 -8.94
C LEU A 155 7.25 19.56 -10.31
N PRO A 156 5.98 19.71 -10.71
CA PRO A 156 5.65 20.45 -11.92
C PRO A 156 6.25 21.86 -11.87
N SER A 157 6.86 22.30 -12.97
CA SER A 157 7.23 23.69 -13.16
C SER A 157 6.01 24.46 -13.63
N ILE A 158 5.51 25.36 -12.81
CA ILE A 158 4.43 26.27 -13.21
C ILE A 158 5.08 27.35 -14.09
N SER A 159 4.68 27.44 -15.34
CA SER A 159 5.18 28.50 -16.24
C SER A 159 4.65 29.87 -15.79
N GLY A 160 5.44 30.93 -16.01
CA GLY A 160 5.32 32.25 -15.36
C GLY A 160 3.97 32.99 -15.44
N ALA A 161 3.02 32.58 -16.31
CA ALA A 161 1.67 33.14 -16.37
C ALA A 161 0.79 32.69 -15.20
N ASP A 162 0.99 31.47 -14.73
CA ASP A 162 0.15 30.86 -13.68
C ASP A 162 0.58 31.27 -12.26
N ILE A 163 1.84 31.74 -12.09
CA ILE A 163 2.36 32.12 -10.78
C ILE A 163 1.73 33.43 -10.28
N SER A 164 1.44 34.37 -11.18
CA SER A 164 0.79 35.65 -10.82
C SER A 164 -0.63 35.45 -10.28
N ASP A 165 -1.34 34.47 -10.79
CA ASP A 165 -2.69 34.17 -10.37
C ASP A 165 -2.71 33.46 -9.02
N ILE A 166 -1.75 32.56 -8.77
CA ILE A 166 -1.58 31.92 -7.46
C ILE A 166 -1.18 32.95 -6.39
N TRP A 167 -0.29 33.91 -6.71
CA TRP A 167 0.09 34.97 -5.78
C TRP A 167 -1.07 35.90 -5.44
N ASN A 168 -1.97 36.15 -6.39
CA ASN A 168 -3.15 36.98 -6.15
C ASN A 168 -4.20 36.26 -5.26
N ILE A 169 -4.24 34.95 -5.25
CA ILE A 169 -5.11 34.14 -4.37
C ILE A 169 -4.54 34.05 -2.95
N ILE A 170 -3.21 34.02 -2.79
CA ILE A 170 -2.52 33.80 -1.50
C ILE A 170 -2.24 35.11 -0.76
N LYS A 171 -2.31 36.29 -1.39
CA LYS A 171 -2.12 37.57 -0.72
C LYS A 171 -3.14 37.76 0.39
N PRO A 172 -2.73 37.83 1.67
CA PRO A 172 -3.64 38.25 2.74
C PRO A 172 -4.10 39.66 2.47
N LYS A 173 -5.41 39.91 2.55
CA LYS A 173 -6.01 41.24 2.55
C LYS A 173 -5.63 41.98 3.82
#